data_f2968f6593ba42c0ec2fa3b66b04f836
#
_entry.id   f2968f6593ba42c0ec2fa3b66b04f836
#
_cell.length_a   1.000
_cell.length_b   1.000
_cell.length_c   1.000
_cell.angle_alpha   90.00
_cell.angle_beta   90.00
_cell.angle_gamma   90.00
#
_symmetry.space_group_name_H-M   'P 1'
#
loop_
_entity.id
_entity.type
_entity.pdbx_description
1 polymer ?
#
loop_
_entity_poly.entity_id
_entity_poly.type
_entity_poly.pdbx_seq_one_letter_code
_entity_poly.pdbx_strand_id
1 'polypeptide(L)'
;VFFFDEAHLLFADAPKVLVQKIEQVVKLIRSKGVGIYFVTQSPSDIPDSVLAQLSNRVQHALRAYTPAEQKAVRAAAQSLRANPAFKAEEVIMELGVGEALTSFLDENGVPGIAQRTSIICPQSFMGPVDETERRNLMTRDGMGRYDEAVDNISAYEVLTDTIEHEAKAQQLAAERAQLEKDKEALAKQQAKLQESAVKQKQKEWEAAQKKKEK
;
A
#
# COMPACT_ATOMS: atom_id res chain seq x y z
N VAL A 1 20.81 -1.94 -4.92
CA VAL A 1 20.32 -0.80 -5.69
C VAL A 1 18.82 -0.93 -5.86
N PHE A 2 18.08 0.17 -5.69
CA PHE A 2 16.64 0.24 -5.98
C PHE A 2 16.39 1.18 -7.16
N PHE A 3 15.58 0.73 -8.11
CA PHE A 3 15.07 1.54 -9.19
C PHE A 3 13.56 1.69 -9.01
N PHE A 4 13.10 2.92 -8.91
CA PHE A 4 11.68 3.26 -8.85
C PHE A 4 11.30 3.86 -10.20
N ASP A 5 10.77 3.01 -11.07
CA ASP A 5 10.19 3.44 -12.32
C ASP A 5 8.81 4.05 -12.06
N GLU A 6 8.40 5.02 -12.89
CA GLU A 6 7.19 5.82 -12.68
C GLU A 6 7.08 6.35 -11.24
N ALA A 7 8.18 6.95 -10.77
CA ALA A 7 8.33 7.36 -9.37
C ALA A 7 7.24 8.31 -8.86
N HIS A 8 6.52 8.99 -9.76
CA HIS A 8 5.36 9.81 -9.41
C HIS A 8 4.27 9.01 -8.67
N LEU A 9 4.12 7.71 -8.96
CA LEU A 9 3.14 6.85 -8.28
C LEU A 9 3.43 6.66 -6.78
N LEU A 10 4.68 6.83 -6.35
CA LEU A 10 5.03 6.77 -4.93
C LEU A 10 4.58 8.00 -4.14
N PHE A 11 4.35 9.11 -4.83
CA PHE A 11 4.08 10.40 -4.20
C PHE A 11 2.69 10.95 -4.52
N ALA A 12 2.10 10.54 -5.66
CA ALA A 12 0.74 10.90 -6.03
C ALA A 12 -0.24 10.27 -5.03
N ASP A 13 -1.07 11.09 -4.42
CA ASP A 13 -2.10 10.69 -3.45
C ASP A 13 -1.59 9.87 -2.24
N ALA A 14 -0.27 9.88 -2.00
CA ALA A 14 0.32 9.14 -0.90
C ALA A 14 0.04 9.81 0.45
N PRO A 15 -0.25 9.04 1.51
CA PRO A 15 -0.38 9.57 2.85
C PRO A 15 0.91 10.30 3.27
N LYS A 16 0.79 11.47 3.93
CA LYS A 16 1.95 12.27 4.38
C LYS A 16 2.98 11.46 5.19
N VAL A 17 2.50 10.51 5.99
CA VAL A 17 3.35 9.62 6.80
C VAL A 17 4.24 8.75 5.91
N LEU A 18 3.71 8.24 4.80
CA LEU A 18 4.48 7.45 3.84
C LEU A 18 5.55 8.29 3.15
N VAL A 19 5.17 9.49 2.67
CA VAL A 19 6.12 10.42 2.03
C VAL A 19 7.26 10.76 2.99
N GLN A 20 6.96 11.11 4.25
CA GLN A 20 7.98 11.38 5.26
C GLN A 20 8.89 10.18 5.52
N LYS A 21 8.34 8.96 5.48
CA LYS A 21 9.14 7.75 5.65
C LYS A 21 10.07 7.52 4.48
N ILE A 22 9.60 7.72 3.25
CA ILE A 22 10.42 7.65 2.04
C ILE A 22 11.55 8.69 2.12
N GLU A 23 11.26 9.94 2.46
CA GLU A 23 12.26 10.99 2.64
C GLU A 23 13.33 10.60 3.66
N GLN A 24 12.92 10.04 4.80
CA GLN A 24 13.84 9.57 5.83
C GLN A 24 14.72 8.43 5.31
N VAL A 25 14.14 7.48 4.60
CA VAL A 25 14.89 6.35 4.03
C VAL A 25 15.89 6.83 2.99
N VAL A 26 15.49 7.70 2.06
CA VAL A 26 16.38 8.26 1.03
C VAL A 26 17.58 8.97 1.63
N LYS A 27 17.39 9.72 2.73
CA LYS A 27 18.49 10.39 3.45
C LYS A 27 19.49 9.43 4.09
N LEU A 28 19.01 8.29 4.58
CA LEU A 28 19.81 7.40 5.42
C LEU A 28 20.37 6.18 4.67
N ILE A 29 19.71 5.72 3.64
CA ILE A 29 20.01 4.44 2.99
C ILE A 29 21.39 4.41 2.32
N ARG A 30 21.88 5.57 1.90
CA ARG A 30 23.23 5.72 1.37
C ARG A 30 24.29 5.21 2.35
N SER A 31 24.12 5.42 3.66
CA SER A 31 25.04 4.93 4.69
C SER A 31 25.08 3.40 4.78
N LYS A 32 24.10 2.73 4.20
CA LYS A 32 24.04 1.27 4.09
C LYS A 32 24.58 0.73 2.76
N GLY A 33 25.23 1.60 1.96
CA GLY A 33 25.77 1.24 0.65
C GLY A 33 24.72 0.95 -0.40
N VAL A 34 23.48 1.43 -0.23
CA VAL A 34 22.38 1.21 -1.16
C VAL A 34 22.14 2.46 -2.00
N GLY A 35 22.20 2.31 -3.34
CA GLY A 35 21.82 3.36 -4.30
C GLY A 35 20.33 3.35 -4.57
N ILE A 36 19.76 4.53 -4.76
CA ILE A 36 18.37 4.71 -5.19
C ILE A 36 18.33 5.50 -6.48
N TYR A 37 17.52 5.04 -7.43
CA TYR A 37 17.24 5.71 -8.68
C TYR A 37 15.72 5.93 -8.79
N PHE A 38 15.36 7.17 -9.06
CA PHE A 38 13.99 7.54 -9.42
C PHE A 38 13.92 7.83 -10.90
N VAL A 39 13.00 7.18 -11.61
CA VAL A 39 12.71 7.43 -13.01
C VAL A 39 11.31 8.01 -13.09
N THR A 40 11.17 9.19 -13.70
CA THR A 40 9.91 9.90 -13.80
C THR A 40 9.85 10.73 -15.06
N GLN A 41 8.68 11.09 -15.50
CA GLN A 41 8.44 11.92 -16.68
C GLN A 41 8.68 13.40 -16.41
N SER A 42 8.59 13.82 -15.13
CA SER A 42 8.85 15.20 -14.75
C SER A 42 9.53 15.29 -13.37
N PRO A 43 10.55 16.15 -13.20
CA PRO A 43 11.15 16.39 -11.89
C PRO A 43 10.17 16.91 -10.83
N SER A 44 9.11 17.60 -11.25
CA SER A 44 8.08 18.15 -10.35
C SER A 44 7.21 17.08 -9.69
N ASP A 45 7.27 15.85 -10.16
CA ASP A 45 6.51 14.73 -9.59
C ASP A 45 7.13 14.21 -8.28
N ILE A 46 8.37 14.57 -8.04
CA ILE A 46 9.09 14.17 -6.84
C ILE A 46 9.15 15.35 -5.86
N PRO A 47 8.80 15.16 -4.58
CA PRO A 47 8.88 16.22 -3.58
C PRO A 47 10.26 16.86 -3.48
N ASP A 48 10.33 18.17 -3.31
CA ASP A 48 11.60 18.92 -3.21
C ASP A 48 12.54 18.39 -2.13
N SER A 49 11.98 17.91 -1.03
CA SER A 49 12.73 17.31 0.08
C SER A 49 13.47 16.02 -0.32
N VAL A 50 12.92 15.25 -1.26
CA VAL A 50 13.54 14.06 -1.86
C VAL A 50 14.52 14.49 -2.95
N LEU A 51 14.11 15.39 -3.86
CA LEU A 51 14.97 15.91 -4.92
C LEU A 51 16.27 16.51 -4.39
N ALA A 52 16.23 17.18 -3.25
CA ALA A 52 17.40 17.75 -2.60
C ALA A 52 18.45 16.69 -2.17
N GLN A 53 18.06 15.42 -2.06
CA GLN A 53 18.97 14.31 -1.74
C GLN A 53 19.54 13.63 -3.00
N LEU A 54 18.95 13.91 -4.17
CA LEU A 54 19.30 13.30 -5.46
C LEU A 54 20.26 14.24 -6.21
N SER A 55 21.54 14.10 -5.96
CA SER A 55 22.53 14.99 -6.52
C SER A 55 23.02 14.62 -7.92
N ASN A 56 22.87 13.35 -8.33
CA ASN A 56 23.18 12.89 -9.67
C ASN A 56 21.91 12.97 -10.53
N ARG A 57 22.00 13.59 -11.68
CA ARG A 57 20.85 13.84 -12.55
C ARG A 57 21.14 13.54 -14.00
N VAL A 58 20.18 12.88 -14.62
CA VAL A 58 20.15 12.62 -16.07
C VAL A 58 18.80 13.11 -16.57
N GLN A 59 18.80 14.14 -17.39
CA GLN A 59 17.60 14.76 -17.95
C GLN A 59 17.56 14.51 -19.44
N HIS A 60 16.60 13.72 -19.89
CA HIS A 60 16.29 13.54 -21.31
C HIS A 60 15.44 14.69 -21.86
N ALA A 61 15.20 14.67 -23.18
CA ALA A 61 14.41 15.69 -23.84
C ALA A 61 13.02 15.85 -23.23
N LEU A 62 12.63 17.10 -23.00
CA LEU A 62 11.24 17.48 -22.75
C LEU A 62 10.76 18.36 -23.89
N ARG A 63 9.54 18.14 -24.35
CA ARG A 63 8.86 18.99 -25.31
C ARG A 63 7.81 19.81 -24.59
N ALA A 64 7.81 21.11 -24.78
CA ALA A 64 6.95 22.02 -24.06
C ALA A 64 6.20 22.94 -25.04
N TYR A 65 4.93 22.67 -25.21
CA TYR A 65 4.02 23.44 -26.05
C TYR A 65 3.05 24.28 -25.25
N THR A 66 2.75 23.87 -24.01
CA THR A 66 1.85 24.55 -23.10
C THR A 66 2.60 25.33 -22.02
N PRO A 67 2.00 26.37 -21.41
CA PRO A 67 2.62 27.09 -20.29
C PRO A 67 2.99 26.19 -19.10
N ALA A 68 2.20 25.13 -18.84
CA ALA A 68 2.48 24.18 -17.78
C ALA A 68 3.75 23.37 -18.09
N GLU A 69 3.87 22.85 -19.31
CA GLU A 69 5.06 22.12 -19.77
C GLU A 69 6.31 23.00 -19.78
N GLN A 70 6.20 24.27 -20.21
CA GLN A 70 7.30 25.22 -20.13
C GLN A 70 7.77 25.47 -18.70
N LYS A 71 6.84 25.45 -17.72
CA LYS A 71 7.19 25.54 -16.31
C LYS A 71 7.95 24.30 -15.85
N ALA A 72 7.57 23.11 -16.31
CA ALA A 72 8.27 21.86 -16.01
C ALA A 72 9.70 21.85 -16.59
N VAL A 73 9.88 22.31 -17.84
CA VAL A 73 11.23 22.46 -18.46
C VAL A 73 12.10 23.42 -17.66
N ARG A 74 11.55 24.56 -17.24
CA ARG A 74 12.29 25.52 -16.39
C ARG A 74 12.69 24.89 -15.04
N ALA A 75 11.79 24.16 -14.39
CA ALA A 75 12.08 23.48 -13.14
C ALA A 75 13.19 22.42 -13.33
N ALA A 76 13.14 21.66 -14.43
CA ALA A 76 14.18 20.69 -14.78
C ALA A 76 15.53 21.38 -14.97
N ALA A 77 15.58 22.46 -15.75
CA ALA A 77 16.79 23.21 -16.03
C ALA A 77 17.39 23.83 -14.75
N GLN A 78 16.56 24.43 -13.91
CA GLN A 78 16.98 25.03 -12.63
C GLN A 78 17.49 23.99 -11.62
N SER A 79 17.11 22.75 -11.78
CA SER A 79 17.57 21.65 -10.93
C SER A 79 19.01 21.21 -11.24
N LEU A 80 19.54 21.61 -12.37
CA LEU A 80 20.92 21.32 -12.82
C LEU A 80 21.87 22.50 -12.49
N ARG A 81 23.13 22.19 -12.21
CA ARG A 81 24.12 23.25 -12.08
C ARG A 81 24.35 23.90 -13.44
N ALA A 82 24.14 25.21 -13.52
CA ALA A 82 24.24 25.96 -14.78
C ALA A 82 25.59 25.80 -15.48
N ASN A 83 25.54 25.64 -16.78
CA ASN A 83 26.73 25.68 -17.64
C ASN A 83 26.75 27.06 -18.36
N PRO A 84 27.83 27.84 -18.23
CA PRO A 84 27.90 29.14 -18.88
C PRO A 84 27.93 29.09 -20.43
N ALA A 85 28.20 27.92 -21.00
CA ALA A 85 28.28 27.76 -22.47
C ALA A 85 26.92 27.66 -23.18
N PHE A 86 25.85 27.34 -22.44
CA PHE A 86 24.50 27.19 -22.99
C PHE A 86 23.41 27.38 -21.93
N LYS A 87 22.18 27.59 -22.38
CA LYS A 87 21.00 27.61 -21.52
C LYS A 87 20.38 26.23 -21.49
N ALA A 88 20.31 25.64 -20.29
CA ALA A 88 19.80 24.29 -20.08
C ALA A 88 18.34 24.13 -20.58
N GLU A 89 17.50 25.17 -20.43
CA GLU A 89 16.11 25.17 -20.92
C GLU A 89 16.02 24.94 -22.44
N GLU A 90 16.86 25.64 -23.18
CA GLU A 90 16.89 25.53 -24.64
C GLU A 90 17.40 24.14 -25.06
N VAL A 91 18.50 23.70 -24.47
CA VAL A 91 19.09 22.39 -24.76
C VAL A 91 18.15 21.23 -24.42
N ILE A 92 17.45 21.25 -23.29
CA ILE A 92 16.49 20.19 -22.92
C ILE A 92 15.43 20.01 -24.03
N MET A 93 14.94 21.09 -24.60
CA MET A 93 13.93 21.04 -25.66
C MET A 93 14.51 20.57 -27.04
N GLU A 94 15.81 20.70 -27.25
CA GLU A 94 16.48 20.34 -28.50
C GLU A 94 17.12 18.95 -28.49
N LEU A 95 17.28 18.31 -27.30
CA LEU A 95 17.90 16.99 -27.20
C LEU A 95 17.25 15.98 -28.16
N GLY A 96 18.08 15.20 -28.82
CA GLY A 96 17.67 14.11 -29.70
C GLY A 96 17.48 12.79 -28.92
N VAL A 97 17.15 11.76 -29.71
CA VAL A 97 17.09 10.38 -29.16
C VAL A 97 18.51 9.94 -28.78
N GLY A 98 18.64 9.37 -27.57
CA GLY A 98 19.95 8.96 -27.03
C GLY A 98 20.81 10.11 -26.53
N GLU A 99 20.25 11.31 -26.35
CA GLU A 99 20.92 12.43 -25.71
C GLU A 99 20.31 12.77 -24.37
N ALA A 100 21.12 13.33 -23.47
CA ALA A 100 20.70 13.83 -22.17
C ALA A 100 21.54 15.02 -21.72
N LEU A 101 21.01 15.83 -20.82
CA LEU A 101 21.81 16.68 -19.95
C LEU A 101 22.13 15.90 -18.66
N THR A 102 23.40 15.81 -18.32
CA THR A 102 23.86 15.12 -17.13
C THR A 102 24.56 16.07 -16.18
N SER A 103 24.36 15.87 -14.89
CA SER A 103 25.10 16.53 -13.80
C SER A 103 25.36 15.48 -12.72
N PHE A 104 26.61 15.12 -12.56
CA PHE A 104 27.06 14.13 -11.58
C PHE A 104 27.94 14.76 -10.52
N LEU A 105 27.95 14.17 -9.34
CA LEU A 105 28.87 14.58 -8.27
C LEU A 105 30.32 14.29 -8.65
N ASP A 106 31.18 15.22 -8.34
CA ASP A 106 32.63 15.02 -8.38
C ASP A 106 33.13 14.22 -7.15
N GLU A 107 34.43 13.99 -7.08
CA GLU A 107 35.08 13.27 -5.97
C GLU A 107 34.88 13.97 -4.61
N ASN A 108 34.63 15.26 -4.60
CA ASN A 108 34.37 16.06 -3.41
C ASN A 108 32.88 16.13 -3.04
N GLY A 109 32.02 15.47 -3.82
CA GLY A 109 30.58 15.50 -3.62
C GLY A 109 29.91 16.79 -4.08
N VAL A 110 30.57 17.57 -4.96
CA VAL A 110 30.01 18.79 -5.54
C VAL A 110 29.35 18.46 -6.86
N PRO A 111 28.11 18.91 -7.13
CA PRO A 111 27.48 18.71 -8.41
C PRO A 111 28.26 19.36 -9.55
N GLY A 112 28.59 18.58 -10.56
CA GLY A 112 29.23 19.07 -11.78
C GLY A 112 28.31 19.99 -12.59
N ILE A 113 28.88 20.85 -13.44
CA ILE A 113 28.10 21.66 -14.37
C ILE A 113 27.35 20.76 -15.36
N ALA A 114 26.17 21.17 -15.79
CA ALA A 114 25.38 20.43 -16.75
C ALA A 114 26.14 20.23 -18.08
N GLN A 115 26.15 18.99 -18.57
CA GLN A 115 26.82 18.64 -19.83
C GLN A 115 25.84 17.92 -20.74
N ARG A 116 25.87 18.27 -22.03
CA ARG A 116 25.18 17.49 -23.06
C ARG A 116 25.96 16.21 -23.32
N THR A 117 25.30 15.08 -23.17
CA THR A 117 25.91 13.75 -23.15
C THR A 117 25.17 12.84 -24.11
N SER A 118 25.88 12.02 -24.86
CA SER A 118 25.30 10.93 -25.62
C SER A 118 25.22 9.68 -24.77
N ILE A 119 24.05 9.06 -24.78
CA ILE A 119 23.82 7.80 -24.09
C ILE A 119 24.24 6.66 -25.01
N ILE A 120 25.18 5.85 -24.56
CA ILE A 120 25.61 4.67 -25.32
C ILE A 120 24.54 3.59 -25.29
N CYS A 121 24.47 2.78 -26.34
CA CYS A 121 23.59 1.62 -26.37
C CYS A 121 23.90 0.65 -25.22
N PRO A 122 22.87 0.04 -24.60
CA PRO A 122 23.10 -0.98 -23.60
C PRO A 122 23.91 -2.14 -24.21
N GLN A 123 24.88 -2.65 -23.43
CA GLN A 123 25.68 -3.83 -23.80
C GLN A 123 25.00 -5.14 -23.42
N SER A 124 23.68 -5.12 -23.29
CA SER A 124 22.85 -6.23 -22.90
C SER A 124 21.81 -6.53 -23.97
N PHE A 125 21.36 -7.77 -24.02
CA PHE A 125 20.25 -8.17 -24.87
C PHE A 125 18.95 -7.52 -24.36
N MET A 126 18.20 -6.89 -25.27
CA MET A 126 16.92 -6.26 -24.99
C MET A 126 15.81 -7.32 -25.10
N GLY A 127 15.59 -8.06 -24.05
CA GLY A 127 14.59 -9.12 -24.01
C GLY A 127 14.70 -9.98 -22.75
N PRO A 128 13.80 -10.93 -22.56
CA PRO A 128 13.86 -11.85 -21.42
C PRO A 128 15.08 -12.77 -21.55
N VAL A 129 15.64 -13.12 -20.41
CA VAL A 129 16.71 -14.13 -20.32
C VAL A 129 16.16 -15.50 -20.71
N ASP A 130 16.97 -16.31 -21.40
CA ASP A 130 16.64 -17.70 -21.67
C ASP A 130 16.35 -18.47 -20.38
N GLU A 131 15.34 -19.35 -20.42
CA GLU A 131 14.88 -20.06 -19.23
C GLU A 131 15.97 -20.97 -18.63
N THR A 132 16.85 -21.51 -19.46
CA THR A 132 17.98 -22.33 -19.00
C THR A 132 19.01 -21.49 -18.27
N GLU A 133 19.33 -20.33 -18.82
CA GLU A 133 20.26 -19.39 -18.18
C GLU A 133 19.67 -18.82 -16.89
N ARG A 134 18.38 -18.50 -16.89
CA ARG A 134 17.66 -18.08 -15.69
C ARG A 134 17.75 -19.10 -14.58
N ARG A 135 17.48 -20.36 -14.86
CA ARG A 135 17.61 -21.46 -13.87
C ARG A 135 19.03 -21.60 -13.36
N ASN A 136 20.01 -21.55 -14.25
CA ASN A 136 21.43 -21.64 -13.88
C ASN A 136 21.84 -20.50 -12.95
N LEU A 137 21.41 -19.27 -13.22
CA LEU A 137 21.67 -18.11 -12.36
C LEU A 137 21.04 -18.28 -10.98
N MET A 138 19.77 -18.69 -10.92
CA MET A 138 19.06 -18.91 -9.67
C MET A 138 19.74 -20.00 -8.81
N THR A 139 20.20 -21.07 -9.44
CA THR A 139 20.88 -22.16 -8.73
C THR A 139 22.28 -21.75 -8.25
N ARG A 140 23.03 -21.03 -9.08
CA ARG A 140 24.41 -20.62 -8.79
C ARG A 140 24.50 -19.68 -7.57
N ASP A 141 23.57 -18.77 -7.44
CA ASP A 141 23.62 -17.71 -6.44
C ASP A 141 22.97 -18.12 -5.10
N GLY A 142 22.67 -19.41 -4.91
CA GLY A 142 22.11 -19.95 -3.67
C GLY A 142 20.69 -19.44 -3.38
N MET A 143 19.97 -19.04 -4.43
CA MET A 143 18.62 -18.53 -4.33
C MET A 143 17.58 -19.60 -3.99
N GLY A 144 17.93 -20.90 -4.10
CA GLY A 144 17.03 -22.03 -3.81
C GLY A 144 16.41 -22.02 -2.42
N ARG A 145 17.03 -21.33 -1.46
CA ARG A 145 16.43 -21.12 -0.13
C ARG A 145 15.12 -20.30 -0.14
N TYR A 146 14.82 -19.63 -1.26
CA TYR A 146 13.61 -18.85 -1.43
C TYR A 146 12.56 -19.56 -2.29
N ASP A 147 12.83 -20.80 -2.74
CA ASP A 147 11.90 -21.59 -3.54
C ASP A 147 10.76 -22.16 -2.69
N GLU A 148 10.99 -22.31 -1.39
CA GLU A 148 9.94 -22.67 -0.44
C GLU A 148 9.14 -21.42 -0.05
N ALA A 149 7.86 -21.46 -0.38
CA ALA A 149 6.94 -20.42 0.05
C ALA A 149 6.77 -20.47 1.57
N VAL A 150 7.16 -19.41 2.26
CA VAL A 150 6.86 -19.23 3.68
C VAL A 150 5.53 -18.47 3.76
N ASP A 151 4.49 -19.23 4.07
CA ASP A 151 3.16 -18.67 4.32
C ASP A 151 3.06 -18.23 5.78
N ASN A 152 3.14 -16.94 6.01
CA ASN A 152 2.97 -16.36 7.35
C ASN A 152 1.52 -15.91 7.52
N ILE A 153 0.97 -16.16 8.69
CA ILE A 153 -0.37 -15.65 9.04
C ILE A 153 -0.43 -14.15 8.77
N SER A 154 -1.27 -13.77 7.84
CA SER A 154 -1.45 -12.38 7.44
C SER A 154 -2.41 -11.65 8.39
N ALA A 155 -2.30 -10.32 8.42
CA ALA A 155 -3.27 -9.49 9.16
C ALA A 155 -4.70 -9.69 8.65
N TYR A 156 -4.87 -10.01 7.37
CA TYR A 156 -6.18 -10.30 6.77
C TYR A 156 -6.80 -11.57 7.38
N GLU A 157 -6.03 -12.64 7.53
CA GLU A 157 -6.50 -13.90 8.13
C GLU A 157 -6.91 -13.68 9.59
N VAL A 158 -6.06 -13.00 10.37
CA VAL A 158 -6.36 -12.69 11.79
C VAL A 158 -7.65 -11.86 11.90
N LEU A 159 -7.83 -10.87 11.05
CA LEU A 159 -9.04 -10.04 11.04
C LEU A 159 -10.28 -10.84 10.62
N THR A 160 -10.16 -11.69 9.61
CA THR A 160 -11.26 -12.53 9.13
C THR A 160 -11.71 -13.52 10.21
N ASP A 161 -10.77 -14.20 10.84
CA ASP A 161 -11.04 -15.11 11.96
C ASP A 161 -11.72 -14.38 13.13
N THR A 162 -11.26 -13.18 13.46
CA THR A 162 -11.85 -12.37 14.53
C THR A 162 -13.30 -12.01 14.21
N ILE A 163 -13.57 -11.55 12.98
CA ILE A 163 -14.94 -11.20 12.53
C ILE A 163 -15.85 -12.43 12.56
N GLU A 164 -15.38 -13.59 12.10
CA GLU A 164 -16.16 -14.83 12.14
C GLU A 164 -16.46 -15.28 13.58
N HIS A 165 -15.48 -15.18 14.48
CA HIS A 165 -15.68 -15.49 15.88
C HIS A 165 -16.69 -14.57 16.56
N GLU A 166 -16.62 -13.27 16.28
CA GLU A 166 -17.58 -12.28 16.80
C GLU A 166 -18.99 -12.53 16.25
N ALA A 167 -19.12 -12.82 14.97
CA ALA A 167 -20.42 -13.14 14.36
C ALA A 167 -21.05 -14.40 14.97
N LYS A 168 -20.26 -15.46 15.16
CA LYS A 168 -20.71 -16.69 15.85
C LYS A 168 -21.10 -16.44 17.31
N ALA A 169 -20.33 -15.63 18.01
CA ALA A 169 -20.64 -15.26 19.39
C ALA A 169 -21.96 -14.47 19.50
N GLN A 170 -22.21 -13.54 18.57
CA GLN A 170 -23.46 -12.79 18.50
C GLN A 170 -24.67 -13.71 18.19
N GLN A 171 -24.52 -14.63 17.25
CA GLN A 171 -25.57 -15.61 16.94
C GLN A 171 -25.90 -16.48 18.15
N LEU A 172 -24.89 -17.00 18.83
CA LEU A 172 -25.07 -17.82 20.00
C LEU A 172 -25.74 -17.07 21.19
N ALA A 173 -25.38 -15.78 21.33
CA ALA A 173 -26.01 -14.91 22.33
C ALA A 173 -27.48 -14.63 21.99
N ALA A 174 -27.82 -14.43 20.72
CA ALA A 174 -29.18 -14.25 20.28
C ALA A 174 -30.05 -15.53 20.48
N GLU A 175 -29.51 -16.71 20.15
CA GLU A 175 -30.19 -17.98 20.39
C GLU A 175 -30.44 -18.22 21.90
N ARG A 176 -29.45 -17.94 22.74
CA ARG A 176 -29.62 -18.06 24.19
C ARG A 176 -30.72 -17.14 24.74
N ALA A 177 -30.71 -15.88 24.26
CA ALA A 177 -31.74 -14.91 24.66
C ALA A 177 -33.13 -15.32 24.20
N GLN A 178 -33.25 -15.91 23.00
CA GLN A 178 -34.52 -16.45 22.52
C GLN A 178 -34.98 -17.65 23.36
N LEU A 179 -34.07 -18.58 23.66
CA LEU A 179 -34.37 -19.75 24.46
C LEU A 179 -34.81 -19.37 25.89
N GLU A 180 -34.24 -18.33 26.47
CA GLU A 180 -34.69 -17.82 27.78
C GLU A 180 -36.10 -17.24 27.71
N LYS A 181 -36.40 -16.46 26.68
CA LYS A 181 -37.77 -15.94 26.46
C LYS A 181 -38.79 -17.05 26.29
N ASP A 182 -38.43 -18.09 25.54
CA ASP A 182 -39.31 -19.22 25.30
C ASP A 182 -39.54 -20.03 26.59
N LYS A 183 -38.50 -20.21 27.42
CA LYS A 183 -38.63 -20.83 28.77
C LYS A 183 -39.52 -20.01 29.68
N GLU A 184 -39.36 -18.70 29.72
CA GLU A 184 -40.25 -17.84 30.53
C GLU A 184 -41.71 -17.87 30.03
N ALA A 185 -41.91 -17.87 28.71
CA ALA A 185 -43.24 -17.99 28.14
C ALA A 185 -43.90 -19.32 28.52
N LEU A 186 -43.14 -20.42 28.42
CA LEU A 186 -43.60 -21.74 28.80
C LEU A 186 -43.94 -21.84 30.30
N ALA A 187 -43.08 -21.30 31.17
CA ALA A 187 -43.32 -21.24 32.60
C ALA A 187 -44.58 -20.43 32.95
N LYS A 188 -44.79 -19.29 32.31
CA LYS A 188 -46.03 -18.49 32.45
C LYS A 188 -47.28 -19.25 31.98
N GLN A 189 -47.16 -20.03 30.90
CA GLN A 189 -48.27 -20.83 30.40
C GLN A 189 -48.57 -21.98 31.36
N GLN A 190 -47.60 -22.68 31.89
CA GLN A 190 -47.76 -23.72 32.88
C GLN A 190 -48.37 -23.20 34.19
N ALA A 191 -47.93 -22.04 34.68
CA ALA A 191 -48.50 -21.39 35.85
C ALA A 191 -49.99 -21.06 35.68
N LYS A 192 -50.40 -20.53 34.50
CA LYS A 192 -51.80 -20.26 34.15
C LYS A 192 -52.65 -21.54 34.07
N LEU A 193 -52.10 -22.61 33.54
CA LEU A 193 -52.77 -23.92 33.52
C LEU A 193 -52.99 -24.50 34.91
N GLN A 194 -51.97 -24.42 35.78
CA GLN A 194 -52.08 -24.84 37.15
C GLN A 194 -53.11 -24.02 37.92
N GLU A 195 -53.10 -22.68 37.75
CA GLU A 195 -54.07 -21.80 38.43
C GLU A 195 -55.51 -22.09 37.96
N SER A 196 -55.71 -22.35 36.67
CA SER A 196 -57.03 -22.73 36.14
C SER A 196 -57.49 -24.08 36.65
N ALA A 197 -56.59 -25.06 36.76
CA ALA A 197 -56.90 -26.38 37.31
C ALA A 197 -57.26 -26.33 38.81
N VAL A 198 -56.57 -25.48 39.56
CA VAL A 198 -56.88 -25.25 40.98
C VAL A 198 -58.25 -24.60 41.14
N LYS A 199 -58.54 -23.55 40.35
CA LYS A 199 -59.85 -22.89 40.36
C LYS A 199 -61.00 -23.85 39.96
N GLN A 200 -60.75 -24.78 39.04
CA GLN A 200 -61.73 -25.75 38.62
C GLN A 200 -62.00 -26.78 39.72
N LYS A 201 -60.96 -27.32 40.37
CA LYS A 201 -61.09 -28.20 41.53
C LYS A 201 -61.81 -27.54 42.72
N GLN A 202 -61.58 -26.27 42.95
CA GLN A 202 -62.22 -25.50 44.01
C GLN A 202 -63.74 -25.34 43.71
N LYS A 203 -64.13 -25.04 42.46
CA LYS A 203 -65.52 -24.97 42.02
C LYS A 203 -66.22 -26.33 42.15
N GLU A 204 -65.57 -27.42 41.77
CA GLU A 204 -66.10 -28.79 41.95
C GLU A 204 -66.28 -29.15 43.39
N TRP A 205 -65.38 -28.81 44.26
CA TRP A 205 -65.46 -29.00 45.67
C TRP A 205 -66.63 -28.22 46.31
N GLU A 206 -66.77 -26.93 45.97
CA GLU A 206 -67.89 -26.09 46.43
C GLU A 206 -69.26 -26.64 45.95
N ALA A 207 -69.32 -27.08 44.63
CA ALA A 207 -70.52 -27.69 44.10
C ALA A 207 -70.90 -29.04 44.80
N ALA A 208 -69.89 -29.83 45.19
CA ALA A 208 -70.07 -31.07 45.93
C ALA A 208 -70.55 -30.83 47.39
N GLN A 209 -70.04 -29.76 47.99
CA GLN A 209 -70.54 -29.36 49.37
C GLN A 209 -71.99 -28.90 49.31
N LYS A 210 -72.41 -28.08 48.37
CA LYS A 210 -73.80 -27.62 48.19
C LYS A 210 -74.78 -28.76 47.87
N LYS A 211 -74.28 -29.89 47.32
CA LYS A 211 -75.13 -31.10 47.09
C LYS A 211 -75.30 -31.98 48.37
N LYS A 212 -74.44 -31.82 49.36
CA LYS A 212 -74.56 -32.55 50.66
C LYS A 212 -75.42 -31.84 51.68
N GLU A 213 -75.68 -30.54 51.51
CA GLU A 213 -76.54 -29.73 52.36
C GLU A 213 -78.00 -29.65 51.90
N LYS A 214 -78.36 -30.34 50.86
CA LYS A 214 -79.74 -30.57 50.37
C LYS A 214 -80.09 -32.04 50.64
#